data_cae95bae546f3adb8139b747204e443d
#
_entry.id   cae95bae546f3adb8139b747204e443d
#
_cell.length_a   1.000
_cell.length_b   1.000
_cell.length_c   1.000
_cell.angle_alpha   90.00
_cell.angle_beta   90.00
_cell.angle_gamma   90.00
#
_symmetry.space_group_name_H-M   'P 1'
#
loop_
_entity.id
_entity.type
_entity.pdbx_description
1 polymer ?
#
loop_
_entity_poly.entity_id
_entity_poly.type
_entity_poly.pdbx_seq_one_letter_code
_entity_poly.pdbx_strand_id
1 'polypeptide(L)'
;MNSRPYYTMTTFLQQAIRRGLYLLLIAALTLTACDDDSLVSPDPPADDLFTNYVALGNSITAGFQSGGINVETQRDSYALLLAEAMGTPFNIPALRMPGCPPPFVNILTGERLNGAQDDDCALRSTPAPRNLNNVAVPQAAVLDALSNLDPASNANALTTFILGGRTQVERAAEVNPTFASVWLGNNDVLGAAISGVVTEDNVTSPEVFQQRYRAVLDELEAAGAQGGVLIGVADVTQVPHLSPGVAYFGAQQQGALPETFEVDGSCAPAEFGGVGEQTLVPFGYGFGELLAAAQAGEEVTLNCAEDQRVLSAEELVALGTAVASYNAIIAEEANARGWAFYSPNPTFEELRADDQIPFFPDVQNPAELFGPIFSLDGVHPSSAAHELVAAEVAEAIDATYGTSLAP
;
A
#
# COMPACT_ATOMS: atom_id res chain seq x y z
N MET A 1 19.35 -74.99 57.82
CA MET A 1 19.81 -75.37 56.46
C MET A 1 19.50 -74.17 55.53
N ASN A 2 20.55 -73.36 55.29
CA ASN A 2 20.46 -72.18 54.43
C ASN A 2 20.97 -72.51 53.05
N SER A 3 20.09 -72.49 52.05
CA SER A 3 20.50 -72.63 50.65
C SER A 3 20.57 -71.17 50.06
N ARG A 4 21.77 -70.72 49.73
CA ARG A 4 22.02 -69.47 48.95
C ARG A 4 21.82 -69.80 47.47
N PRO A 5 21.11 -68.94 46.70
CA PRO A 5 21.05 -69.13 45.27
C PRO A 5 22.30 -68.59 44.59
N TYR A 6 22.94 -69.45 43.78
CA TYR A 6 24.04 -69.05 42.89
C TYR A 6 23.50 -68.18 41.75
N TYR A 7 23.80 -66.91 41.79
CA TYR A 7 23.63 -66.05 40.59
C TYR A 7 24.76 -66.35 39.61
N THR A 8 24.44 -66.89 38.50
CA THR A 8 25.40 -67.24 37.45
C THR A 8 25.94 -65.97 36.76
N MET A 9 27.27 -66.01 36.52
CA MET A 9 28.06 -64.94 35.88
C MET A 9 27.55 -64.49 34.53
N THR A 10 26.60 -65.22 33.91
CA THR A 10 25.91 -64.93 32.64
C THR A 10 24.91 -63.77 32.73
N THR A 11 24.27 -63.60 33.89
CA THR A 11 23.30 -62.50 34.07
C THR A 11 23.96 -61.13 34.21
N PHE A 12 25.17 -61.05 34.80
CA PHE A 12 25.92 -59.81 34.91
C PHE A 12 26.48 -59.35 33.55
N LEU A 13 26.93 -60.29 32.71
CA LEU A 13 27.42 -59.97 31.36
C LEU A 13 26.33 -59.49 30.44
N GLN A 14 25.14 -60.11 30.51
CA GLN A 14 23.98 -59.68 29.71
C GLN A 14 23.43 -58.31 30.13
N GLN A 15 23.47 -57.95 31.42
CA GLN A 15 23.08 -56.61 31.88
C GLN A 15 24.09 -55.54 31.50
N ALA A 16 25.39 -55.87 31.54
CA ALA A 16 26.45 -54.95 31.12
C ALA A 16 26.40 -54.66 29.61
N ILE A 17 26.17 -55.68 28.77
CA ILE A 17 26.01 -55.56 27.33
C ILE A 17 24.73 -54.75 26.97
N ARG A 18 23.60 -55.00 27.64
CA ARG A 18 22.39 -54.20 27.43
C ARG A 18 22.59 -52.74 27.84
N ARG A 19 23.24 -52.45 28.97
CA ARG A 19 23.52 -51.06 29.38
C ARG A 19 24.51 -50.36 28.45
N GLY A 20 25.50 -51.06 27.94
CA GLY A 20 26.42 -50.54 26.92
C GLY A 20 25.74 -50.23 25.60
N LEU A 21 24.79 -51.07 25.15
CA LEU A 21 24.01 -50.87 23.93
C LEU A 21 23.06 -49.67 24.06
N TYR A 22 22.42 -49.47 25.23
CA TYR A 22 21.56 -48.29 25.47
C TYR A 22 22.38 -47.00 25.54
N LEU A 23 23.59 -47.01 26.11
CA LEU A 23 24.45 -45.84 26.12
C LEU A 23 25.00 -45.49 24.73
N LEU A 24 25.27 -46.48 23.88
CA LEU A 24 25.68 -46.26 22.50
C LEU A 24 24.52 -45.79 21.62
N LEU A 25 23.28 -46.26 21.85
CA LEU A 25 22.09 -45.77 21.16
C LEU A 25 21.74 -44.33 21.54
N ILE A 26 21.91 -43.96 22.83
CA ILE A 26 21.69 -42.57 23.28
C ILE A 26 22.79 -41.66 22.73
N ALA A 27 24.04 -42.09 22.68
CA ALA A 27 25.15 -41.32 22.10
C ALA A 27 24.98 -41.17 20.56
N ALA A 28 24.44 -42.16 19.86
CA ALA A 28 24.14 -42.07 18.44
C ALA A 28 22.96 -41.12 18.13
N LEU A 29 21.96 -41.04 19.03
CA LEU A 29 20.82 -40.12 18.89
C LEU A 29 21.16 -38.65 19.22
N THR A 30 22.23 -38.41 19.99
CA THR A 30 22.70 -37.04 20.27
C THR A 30 23.67 -36.51 19.22
N LEU A 31 24.19 -37.33 18.32
CA LEU A 31 25.06 -36.91 17.21
C LEU A 31 24.30 -36.56 15.94
N THR A 32 22.99 -36.85 15.86
CA THR A 32 22.14 -36.42 14.74
C THR A 32 21.27 -35.18 15.02
N ALA A 33 21.46 -34.53 16.19
CA ALA A 33 20.74 -33.35 16.60
C ALA A 33 21.54 -32.04 16.46
N CYS A 34 22.67 -32.07 15.75
CA CYS A 34 23.48 -30.88 15.47
C CYS A 34 23.87 -30.86 13.99
N ASP A 35 22.87 -30.90 13.12
CA ASP A 35 23.11 -30.65 11.70
C ASP A 35 21.85 -30.02 11.05
N ASP A 36 21.46 -28.90 11.57
CA ASP A 36 20.59 -27.93 10.87
C ASP A 36 20.63 -26.54 11.52
N ASP A 37 21.74 -26.18 12.16
CA ASP A 37 22.16 -24.80 12.15
C ASP A 37 23.11 -24.63 10.93
N SER A 38 22.62 -24.92 9.75
CA SER A 38 23.04 -24.12 8.64
C SER A 38 22.60 -22.71 9.04
N LEU A 39 23.55 -21.91 9.50
CA LEU A 39 23.52 -20.49 9.27
C LEU A 39 23.30 -20.40 7.77
N VAL A 40 22.03 -20.40 7.35
CA VAL A 40 21.66 -20.08 5.99
C VAL A 40 22.13 -18.64 5.89
N SER A 41 23.33 -18.45 5.35
CA SER A 41 23.64 -17.13 4.80
C SER A 41 22.46 -16.84 3.92
N PRO A 42 21.76 -15.72 4.11
CA PRO A 42 20.71 -15.34 3.18
C PRO A 42 21.26 -15.58 1.79
N ASP A 43 20.50 -16.21 0.91
CA ASP A 43 20.91 -16.34 -0.47
C ASP A 43 21.39 -14.95 -0.93
N PRO A 44 22.50 -14.87 -1.69
CA PRO A 44 22.96 -13.58 -2.17
C PRO A 44 21.83 -12.92 -2.97
N PRO A 45 21.69 -11.59 -2.94
CA PRO A 45 20.71 -10.90 -3.74
C PRO A 45 20.84 -11.28 -5.21
N ALA A 46 19.75 -11.20 -5.96
CA ALA A 46 19.70 -11.57 -7.37
C ALA A 46 20.75 -10.80 -8.22
N ASP A 47 21.13 -9.61 -7.78
CA ASP A 47 22.21 -8.80 -8.33
C ASP A 47 22.86 -7.96 -7.24
N ASP A 48 24.17 -7.61 -7.37
CA ASP A 48 24.89 -6.74 -6.44
C ASP A 48 24.20 -5.37 -6.27
N LEU A 49 23.49 -4.90 -7.31
CA LEU A 49 22.69 -3.67 -7.29
C LEU A 49 21.62 -3.69 -6.20
N PHE A 50 21.07 -4.85 -5.86
CA PHE A 50 19.99 -5.00 -4.87
C PHE A 50 20.47 -5.26 -3.45
N THR A 51 21.77 -5.14 -3.18
CA THR A 51 22.35 -5.44 -1.85
C THR A 51 21.67 -4.67 -0.73
N ASN A 52 21.33 -3.40 -0.93
CA ASN A 52 20.63 -2.54 0.01
C ASN A 52 19.49 -1.80 -0.69
N TYR A 53 18.34 -2.45 -0.78
CA TYR A 53 17.13 -1.85 -1.33
C TYR A 53 16.41 -0.99 -0.27
N VAL A 54 15.92 0.18 -0.67
CA VAL A 54 15.08 1.07 0.13
C VAL A 54 13.84 1.51 -0.66
N ALA A 55 12.70 1.61 0.00
CA ALA A 55 11.45 2.08 -0.60
C ALA A 55 10.98 3.37 0.07
N LEU A 56 10.85 4.42 -0.74
CA LEU A 56 10.24 5.69 -0.37
C LEU A 56 8.85 5.78 -0.99
N GLY A 57 7.93 6.41 -0.28
CA GLY A 57 6.58 6.56 -0.82
C GLY A 57 5.56 7.05 0.20
N ASN A 58 4.34 6.82 -0.18
CA ASN A 58 3.15 7.20 0.58
C ASN A 58 2.46 5.97 1.21
N SER A 59 1.15 6.06 1.39
CA SER A 59 0.31 4.98 1.94
C SER A 59 0.41 3.67 1.16
N ILE A 60 0.51 3.71 -0.17
CA ILE A 60 0.60 2.52 -1.02
C ILE A 60 1.89 1.76 -0.69
N THR A 61 3.03 2.44 -0.73
CA THR A 61 4.34 1.84 -0.41
C THR A 61 4.41 1.37 1.05
N ALA A 62 3.74 2.07 1.98
CA ALA A 62 3.67 1.68 3.37
C ALA A 62 2.81 0.43 3.63
N GLY A 63 1.93 0.04 2.69
CA GLY A 63 0.99 -1.07 2.84
C GLY A 63 -0.31 -0.67 3.56
N PHE A 64 -0.79 0.56 3.36
CA PHE A 64 -2.07 1.02 3.88
C PHE A 64 -3.20 0.48 3.00
N GLN A 65 -4.21 -0.17 3.60
CA GLN A 65 -5.33 -0.78 2.91
C GLN A 65 -6.61 -0.63 3.73
N SER A 66 -7.74 -0.50 3.08
CA SER A 66 -9.05 -0.44 3.74
C SER A 66 -9.12 0.62 4.85
N GLY A 67 -8.56 1.80 4.59
CA GLY A 67 -8.54 2.90 5.55
C GLY A 67 -7.71 2.64 6.81
N GLY A 68 -6.72 1.73 6.76
CA GLY A 68 -5.87 1.41 7.90
C GLY A 68 -4.56 0.73 7.51
N ILE A 69 -3.71 0.48 8.52
CA ILE A 69 -2.40 -0.15 8.34
C ILE A 69 -2.02 -0.98 9.56
N ASN A 70 -1.54 -2.19 9.35
CA ASN A 70 -0.98 -3.07 10.37
C ASN A 70 0.12 -3.95 9.78
N VAL A 71 0.72 -4.83 10.57
CA VAL A 71 1.82 -5.69 10.13
C VAL A 71 1.42 -6.64 8.99
N GLU A 72 0.16 -7.05 8.90
CA GLU A 72 -0.31 -7.95 7.82
C GLU A 72 -0.38 -7.17 6.51
N THR A 73 -1.07 -6.02 6.47
CA THR A 73 -1.14 -5.17 5.28
C THR A 73 0.23 -4.64 4.84
N GLN A 74 1.13 -4.36 5.79
CA GLN A 74 2.51 -3.98 5.48
C GLN A 74 3.30 -5.09 4.79
N ARG A 75 3.00 -6.36 5.10
CA ARG A 75 3.65 -7.52 4.46
C ARG A 75 3.16 -7.76 3.04
N ASP A 76 1.95 -7.36 2.74
CA ASP A 76 1.37 -7.47 1.39
C ASP A 76 1.82 -6.32 0.47
N SER A 77 2.60 -5.35 0.97
CA SER A 77 3.01 -4.20 0.16
C SER A 77 3.94 -4.61 -0.97
N TYR A 78 3.74 -4.05 -2.15
CA TYR A 78 4.57 -4.30 -3.34
C TYR A 78 6.07 -4.12 -3.04
N ALA A 79 6.42 -3.21 -2.14
CA ALA A 79 7.81 -2.91 -1.80
C ALA A 79 8.49 -4.08 -1.06
N LEU A 80 7.75 -4.79 -0.19
CA LEU A 80 8.27 -6.00 0.44
C LEU A 80 8.31 -7.17 -0.56
N LEU A 81 7.27 -7.37 -1.36
CA LEU A 81 7.24 -8.41 -2.40
C LEU A 81 8.41 -8.24 -3.40
N LEU A 82 8.70 -7.00 -3.79
CA LEU A 82 9.84 -6.70 -4.63
C LEU A 82 11.18 -7.02 -3.94
N ALA A 83 11.32 -6.73 -2.65
CA ALA A 83 12.50 -7.09 -1.87
C ALA A 83 12.71 -8.61 -1.80
N GLU A 84 11.62 -9.37 -1.67
CA GLU A 84 11.65 -10.85 -1.71
C GLU A 84 12.11 -11.35 -3.07
N ALA A 85 11.61 -10.78 -4.16
CA ALA A 85 12.07 -11.09 -5.52
C ALA A 85 13.55 -10.75 -5.73
N MET A 86 14.04 -9.65 -5.16
CA MET A 86 15.45 -9.25 -5.17
C MET A 86 16.34 -10.13 -4.28
N GLY A 87 15.77 -10.92 -3.36
CA GLY A 87 16.51 -11.69 -2.38
C GLY A 87 17.24 -10.82 -1.35
N THR A 88 16.77 -9.61 -1.06
CA THR A 88 17.43 -8.65 -0.18
C THR A 88 16.71 -8.53 1.17
N PRO A 89 17.43 -8.39 2.30
CA PRO A 89 16.81 -8.10 3.59
C PRO A 89 16.04 -6.79 3.56
N PHE A 90 14.80 -6.81 4.06
CA PHE A 90 13.92 -5.64 4.02
C PHE A 90 13.18 -5.43 5.34
N ASN A 91 13.56 -4.41 6.08
CA ASN A 91 12.99 -4.07 7.38
C ASN A 91 11.83 -3.09 7.22
N ILE A 92 10.66 -3.49 7.68
CA ILE A 92 9.48 -2.64 7.75
C ILE A 92 9.28 -2.06 9.16
N PRO A 93 8.64 -0.88 9.30
CA PRO A 93 8.26 -0.32 10.59
C PRO A 93 7.00 -1.03 11.14
N ALA A 94 7.09 -2.34 11.42
CA ALA A 94 5.97 -3.20 11.72
C ALA A 94 5.04 -2.63 12.80
N LEU A 95 3.77 -2.45 12.45
CA LEU A 95 2.70 -2.01 13.32
C LEU A 95 1.99 -3.23 13.92
N ARG A 96 1.62 -3.17 15.20
CA ARG A 96 0.87 -4.25 15.84
C ARG A 96 -0.55 -4.34 15.29
N MET A 97 -1.13 -5.52 15.41
CA MET A 97 -2.58 -5.69 15.29
C MET A 97 -3.31 -4.96 16.42
N PRO A 98 -4.48 -4.35 16.18
CA PRO A 98 -5.21 -4.39 14.92
C PRO A 98 -4.76 -3.34 13.90
N GLY A 99 -3.93 -2.37 14.23
CA GLY A 99 -3.39 -1.36 13.31
C GLY A 99 -3.41 0.06 13.82
N CYS A 100 -3.03 1.03 12.97
CA CYS A 100 -2.97 2.46 13.30
C CYS A 100 -3.29 3.35 12.07
N PRO A 101 -4.55 3.69 11.79
CA PRO A 101 -5.74 3.07 12.37
C PRO A 101 -5.91 1.60 11.93
N PRO A 102 -6.75 0.82 12.63
CA PRO A 102 -7.10 -0.53 12.19
C PRO A 102 -7.87 -0.49 10.86
N PRO A 103 -7.57 -1.40 9.90
CA PRO A 103 -8.33 -1.47 8.65
C PRO A 103 -9.84 -1.70 8.87
N PHE A 104 -10.67 -1.17 7.97
CA PHE A 104 -12.08 -1.52 7.90
C PHE A 104 -12.26 -2.99 7.52
N VAL A 105 -13.23 -3.64 8.12
CA VAL A 105 -13.81 -4.92 7.68
C VAL A 105 -15.17 -4.70 7.01
N ASN A 106 -15.80 -3.54 7.28
CA ASN A 106 -16.97 -3.05 6.59
C ASN A 106 -17.01 -1.52 6.67
N ILE A 107 -16.71 -0.84 5.58
CA ILE A 107 -16.67 0.61 5.55
C ILE A 107 -18.07 1.25 5.61
N LEU A 108 -19.12 0.55 5.12
CA LEU A 108 -20.49 1.07 5.15
C LEU A 108 -21.05 1.17 6.57
N THR A 109 -20.60 0.31 7.48
CA THR A 109 -20.99 0.32 8.91
C THR A 109 -19.94 0.98 9.80
N GLY A 110 -18.77 1.33 9.25
CA GLY A 110 -17.65 1.83 10.03
C GLY A 110 -16.97 0.74 10.88
N GLU A 111 -17.28 -0.55 10.65
CA GLU A 111 -16.69 -1.64 11.42
C GLU A 111 -15.22 -1.85 11.03
N ARG A 112 -14.36 -1.83 12.06
CA ARG A 112 -12.91 -2.04 11.91
C ARG A 112 -12.47 -3.37 12.48
N LEU A 113 -11.29 -3.80 12.07
CA LEU A 113 -10.67 -5.06 12.49
C LEU A 113 -10.67 -5.22 14.01
N ASN A 114 -11.12 -6.38 14.50
CA ASN A 114 -11.28 -6.72 15.91
C ASN A 114 -12.22 -5.80 16.71
N GLY A 115 -13.17 -5.12 16.05
CA GLY A 115 -14.10 -4.18 16.71
C GLY A 115 -13.42 -2.93 17.26
N ALA A 116 -12.26 -2.58 16.73
CA ALA A 116 -11.52 -1.39 17.11
C ALA A 116 -12.26 -0.10 16.72
N GLN A 117 -11.91 1.01 17.39
CA GLN A 117 -12.45 2.33 17.06
C GLN A 117 -11.53 3.07 16.10
N ASP A 118 -12.02 4.15 15.50
CA ASP A 118 -11.29 4.94 14.50
C ASP A 118 -9.99 5.56 15.04
N ASP A 119 -9.95 5.89 16.31
CA ASP A 119 -8.81 6.49 17.01
C ASP A 119 -7.88 5.46 17.68
N ASP A 120 -8.21 4.18 17.61
CA ASP A 120 -7.33 3.12 18.09
C ASP A 120 -6.05 3.10 17.24
N CYS A 121 -4.90 3.12 17.90
CA CYS A 121 -3.61 3.11 17.26
C CYS A 121 -2.66 2.14 17.98
N ALA A 122 -2.52 0.95 17.42
CA ALA A 122 -1.60 -0.07 17.90
C ALA A 122 -0.20 0.18 17.34
N LEU A 123 0.64 0.71 18.20
CA LEU A 123 2.00 1.10 17.85
C LEU A 123 2.91 -0.11 17.60
N ARG A 124 4.12 0.17 17.10
CA ARG A 124 5.11 -0.85 16.62
C ARG A 124 5.27 -2.04 17.56
N SER A 125 5.56 -3.19 16.95
CA SER A 125 6.14 -4.32 17.67
C SER A 125 7.56 -3.98 18.16
N THR A 126 7.92 -4.48 19.34
CA THR A 126 9.28 -4.35 19.87
C THR A 126 10.00 -5.70 19.75
N PRO A 127 11.30 -5.69 19.48
CA PRO A 127 12.16 -4.54 19.20
C PRO A 127 11.92 -3.93 17.81
N ALA A 128 12.01 -2.61 17.69
CA ALA A 128 11.99 -1.95 16.39
C ALA A 128 13.30 -2.22 15.65
N PRO A 129 13.30 -2.43 14.32
CA PRO A 129 14.51 -2.51 13.53
C PRO A 129 15.35 -1.25 13.69
N ARG A 130 16.68 -1.41 13.76
CA ARG A 130 17.59 -0.26 13.84
C ARG A 130 17.53 0.57 12.58
N ASN A 131 17.58 -0.09 11.43
CA ASN A 131 17.49 0.48 10.10
C ASN A 131 16.16 0.06 9.48
N LEU A 132 15.53 0.95 8.74
CA LEU A 132 14.30 0.69 8.00
C LEU A 132 14.59 0.75 6.51
N ASN A 133 14.08 -0.24 5.78
CA ASN A 133 14.14 -0.28 4.33
C ASN A 133 12.85 0.27 3.70
N ASN A 134 11.69 0.04 4.31
CA ASN A 134 10.47 0.76 3.96
C ASN A 134 10.37 2.01 4.85
N VAL A 135 10.59 3.18 4.25
CA VAL A 135 10.52 4.48 4.94
C VAL A 135 9.29 5.28 4.51
N ALA A 136 8.38 4.67 3.78
CA ALA A 136 7.15 5.29 3.32
C ALA A 136 6.21 5.65 4.48
N VAL A 137 5.49 6.75 4.32
CA VAL A 137 4.54 7.26 5.31
C VAL A 137 3.18 7.51 4.66
N PRO A 138 2.09 6.96 5.21
CA PRO A 138 0.75 7.29 4.74
C PRO A 138 0.50 8.80 4.70
N GLN A 139 -0.15 9.28 3.63
CA GLN A 139 -0.46 10.67 3.31
C GLN A 139 0.76 11.53 2.89
N ALA A 140 1.96 10.97 2.76
CA ALA A 140 3.11 11.73 2.33
C ALA A 140 2.97 12.23 0.87
N ALA A 141 3.04 13.54 0.67
CA ALA A 141 3.33 14.19 -0.60
C ALA A 141 4.85 14.23 -0.82
N VAL A 142 5.30 14.72 -1.97
CA VAL A 142 6.76 14.79 -2.27
C VAL A 142 7.51 15.65 -1.26
N LEU A 143 6.91 16.75 -0.77
CA LEU A 143 7.51 17.58 0.26
C LEU A 143 7.83 16.83 1.54
N ASP A 144 6.95 15.90 1.94
CA ASP A 144 7.08 15.15 3.20
C ASP A 144 8.27 14.18 3.20
N ALA A 145 8.76 13.80 2.03
CA ALA A 145 9.98 13.03 1.92
C ALA A 145 11.23 13.85 2.27
N LEU A 146 11.16 15.16 2.16
CA LEU A 146 12.27 16.11 2.37
C LEU A 146 12.18 16.87 3.69
N SER A 147 10.97 17.13 4.21
CA SER A 147 10.76 17.94 5.39
C SER A 147 9.53 17.54 6.19
N ASN A 148 9.69 17.43 7.51
CA ASN A 148 8.61 17.26 8.47
C ASN A 148 8.28 18.57 9.22
N LEU A 149 9.02 19.65 8.94
CA LEU A 149 8.96 20.92 9.67
C LEU A 149 8.42 22.05 8.81
N ASP A 150 8.33 21.86 7.51
CA ASP A 150 7.73 22.84 6.61
C ASP A 150 6.23 22.95 6.95
N PRO A 151 5.66 24.17 7.06
CA PRO A 151 4.25 24.36 7.35
C PRO A 151 3.30 23.71 6.31
N ALA A 152 3.78 23.46 5.09
CA ALA A 152 3.02 22.81 4.03
C ALA A 152 3.19 21.27 4.04
N SER A 153 3.99 20.69 4.97
CA SER A 153 4.12 19.24 5.07
C SER A 153 2.94 18.61 5.81
N ASN A 154 2.59 17.40 5.43
CA ASN A 154 1.53 16.57 6.03
C ASN A 154 2.05 15.69 7.18
N ALA A 155 3.02 16.18 7.95
CA ALA A 155 3.55 15.43 9.07
C ALA A 155 2.44 15.03 10.06
N ASN A 156 2.31 13.74 10.30
CA ASN A 156 1.26 13.16 11.14
C ASN A 156 1.83 12.19 12.20
N ALA A 157 0.97 11.55 12.98
CA ALA A 157 1.41 10.64 14.04
C ALA A 157 2.23 9.46 13.48
N LEU A 158 1.88 8.94 12.29
CA LEU A 158 2.64 7.87 11.61
C LEU A 158 4.02 8.36 11.14
N THR A 159 4.16 9.63 10.73
CA THR A 159 5.45 10.22 10.38
C THR A 159 6.43 10.10 11.54
N THR A 160 6.04 10.60 12.71
CA THR A 160 6.86 10.50 13.93
C THR A 160 7.13 9.05 14.31
N PHE A 161 6.13 8.21 14.17
CA PHE A 161 6.17 6.82 14.57
C PHE A 161 7.05 5.96 13.67
N ILE A 162 6.95 6.12 12.34
CA ILE A 162 7.72 5.39 11.34
C ILE A 162 9.15 5.93 11.28
N LEU A 163 9.30 7.24 11.14
CA LEU A 163 10.58 7.87 10.84
C LEU A 163 11.35 8.32 12.10
N GLY A 164 10.67 8.43 13.26
CA GLY A 164 11.33 8.82 14.51
C GLY A 164 11.83 10.26 14.51
N GLY A 165 11.12 11.18 13.84
CA GLY A 165 11.44 12.60 13.74
C GLY A 165 12.41 12.96 12.61
N ARG A 166 12.72 12.01 11.72
CA ARG A 166 13.52 12.21 10.50
C ARG A 166 12.62 12.31 9.28
N THR A 167 13.19 12.73 8.16
CA THR A 167 12.53 12.64 6.85
C THR A 167 12.71 11.27 6.20
N GLN A 168 11.99 10.98 5.13
CA GLN A 168 12.16 9.71 4.40
C GLN A 168 13.58 9.62 3.81
N VAL A 169 14.11 10.69 3.21
CA VAL A 169 15.46 10.69 2.63
C VAL A 169 16.54 10.52 3.70
N GLU A 170 16.41 11.18 4.86
CA GLU A 170 17.33 10.99 5.99
C GLU A 170 17.32 9.55 6.51
N ARG A 171 16.13 8.93 6.56
CA ARG A 171 15.99 7.56 7.03
C ARG A 171 16.50 6.55 6.01
N ALA A 172 16.26 6.81 4.71
CA ALA A 172 16.80 6.01 3.63
C ALA A 172 18.33 6.01 3.62
N ALA A 173 18.97 7.15 3.87
CA ALA A 173 20.42 7.26 3.91
C ALA A 173 21.09 6.37 4.98
N GLU A 174 20.38 6.02 6.07
CA GLU A 174 20.92 5.16 7.13
C GLU A 174 21.21 3.72 6.70
N VAL A 175 20.56 3.23 5.65
CA VAL A 175 20.81 1.89 5.11
C VAL A 175 21.90 1.88 4.04
N ASN A 176 22.46 3.02 3.64
CA ASN A 176 23.39 3.17 2.52
C ASN A 176 22.85 2.45 1.27
N PRO A 177 21.75 2.94 0.70
CA PRO A 177 21.03 2.24 -0.35
C PRO A 177 21.88 2.07 -1.59
N THR A 178 21.81 0.91 -2.23
CA THR A 178 22.34 0.66 -3.57
C THR A 178 21.23 0.78 -4.62
N PHE A 179 19.99 0.48 -4.22
CA PHE A 179 18.80 0.57 -5.07
C PHE A 179 17.63 1.21 -4.33
N ALA A 180 16.83 2.01 -5.03
CA ALA A 180 15.66 2.67 -4.45
C ALA A 180 14.41 2.50 -5.31
N SER A 181 13.25 2.25 -4.70
CA SER A 181 11.95 2.50 -5.33
C SER A 181 11.33 3.77 -4.78
N VAL A 182 10.76 4.60 -5.67
CA VAL A 182 10.12 5.86 -5.29
C VAL A 182 8.72 5.92 -5.89
N TRP A 183 7.71 5.91 -5.03
CA TRP A 183 6.31 6.11 -5.42
C TRP A 183 5.70 7.27 -4.62
N LEU A 184 6.00 8.47 -5.06
CA LEU A 184 5.54 9.74 -4.50
C LEU A 184 4.81 10.55 -5.57
N GLY A 185 3.92 11.44 -5.15
CA GLY A 185 3.17 12.34 -6.02
C GLY A 185 1.66 12.13 -5.98
N ASN A 186 1.16 10.95 -5.56
CA ASN A 186 -0.27 10.71 -5.46
C ASN A 186 -0.95 11.72 -4.51
N ASN A 187 -0.35 11.99 -3.34
CA ASN A 187 -0.92 12.92 -2.35
C ASN A 187 -0.75 14.39 -2.72
N ASP A 188 0.05 14.70 -3.73
CA ASP A 188 0.17 16.04 -4.31
C ASP A 188 -1.09 16.46 -5.10
N VAL A 189 -2.04 15.51 -5.34
CA VAL A 189 -3.26 15.72 -6.12
C VAL A 189 -4.48 14.97 -5.56
N LEU A 190 -4.30 13.84 -4.86
CA LEU A 190 -5.38 12.95 -4.39
C LEU A 190 -6.35 13.65 -3.44
N GLY A 191 -5.83 14.49 -2.54
CA GLY A 191 -6.65 15.20 -1.56
C GLY A 191 -7.73 16.07 -2.22
N ALA A 192 -7.40 16.73 -3.32
CA ALA A 192 -8.36 17.48 -4.12
C ALA A 192 -9.45 16.57 -4.72
N ALA A 193 -9.05 15.43 -5.30
CA ALA A 193 -9.99 14.49 -5.92
C ALA A 193 -10.98 13.89 -4.89
N ILE A 194 -10.50 13.35 -3.76
CA ILE A 194 -11.37 12.67 -2.78
C ILE A 194 -12.23 13.64 -1.96
N SER A 195 -11.83 14.91 -1.82
CA SER A 195 -12.66 15.94 -1.17
C SER A 195 -13.75 16.49 -2.09
N GLY A 196 -13.62 16.33 -3.39
CA GLY A 196 -14.48 16.94 -4.40
C GLY A 196 -14.28 18.46 -4.54
N VAL A 197 -13.14 18.98 -4.05
CA VAL A 197 -12.83 20.42 -4.10
C VAL A 197 -11.43 20.60 -4.65
N VAL A 198 -11.30 21.19 -5.83
CA VAL A 198 -10.04 21.41 -6.53
C VAL A 198 -9.65 22.87 -6.44
N THR A 199 -8.49 23.16 -5.85
CA THR A 199 -7.93 24.51 -5.71
C THR A 199 -6.43 24.50 -5.98
N GLU A 200 -5.86 25.67 -6.25
CA GLU A 200 -4.40 25.81 -6.39
C GLU A 200 -3.61 25.47 -5.10
N ASP A 201 -4.29 25.51 -3.94
CA ASP A 201 -3.65 25.23 -2.65
C ASP A 201 -3.55 23.72 -2.34
N ASN A 202 -4.39 22.88 -2.97
CA ASN A 202 -4.45 21.44 -2.70
C ASN A 202 -4.00 20.55 -3.86
N VAL A 203 -3.48 21.17 -4.94
CA VAL A 203 -2.80 20.50 -6.05
C VAL A 203 -1.41 21.13 -6.20
N THR A 204 -0.36 20.37 -6.00
CA THR A 204 1.03 20.87 -6.15
C THR A 204 1.29 21.25 -7.61
N SER A 205 1.78 22.47 -7.88
CA SER A 205 2.09 22.86 -9.27
C SER A 205 3.21 21.99 -9.86
N PRO A 206 3.19 21.71 -11.18
CA PRO A 206 4.22 20.87 -11.81
C PRO A 206 5.67 21.36 -11.59
N GLU A 207 5.88 22.67 -11.53
CA GLU A 207 7.21 23.25 -11.30
C GLU A 207 7.70 22.97 -9.87
N VAL A 208 6.83 23.11 -8.87
CA VAL A 208 7.13 22.82 -7.46
C VAL A 208 7.32 21.32 -7.27
N PHE A 209 6.47 20.51 -7.92
CA PHE A 209 6.60 19.05 -7.93
C PHE A 209 7.98 18.63 -8.48
N GLN A 210 8.36 19.12 -9.65
CA GLN A 210 9.66 18.82 -10.28
C GLN A 210 10.83 19.16 -9.38
N GLN A 211 10.81 20.35 -8.78
CA GLN A 211 11.88 20.78 -7.88
C GLN A 211 12.04 19.84 -6.67
N ARG A 212 10.92 19.51 -6.04
CA ARG A 212 10.91 18.64 -4.85
C ARG A 212 11.26 17.20 -5.21
N TYR A 213 10.69 16.67 -6.30
CA TYR A 213 10.93 15.30 -6.73
C TYR A 213 12.40 15.08 -7.08
N ARG A 214 12.99 16.01 -7.83
CA ARG A 214 14.43 16.00 -8.14
C ARG A 214 15.29 16.03 -6.87
N ALA A 215 14.95 16.85 -5.89
CA ALA A 215 15.68 16.92 -4.62
C ALA A 215 15.64 15.56 -3.87
N VAL A 216 14.51 14.85 -3.89
CA VAL A 216 14.42 13.48 -3.30
C VAL A 216 15.41 12.54 -3.99
N LEU A 217 15.48 12.57 -5.31
CA LEU A 217 16.37 11.68 -6.07
C LEU A 217 17.84 12.02 -5.86
N ASP A 218 18.17 13.31 -5.82
CA ASP A 218 19.55 13.80 -5.58
C ASP A 218 20.06 13.37 -4.19
N GLU A 219 19.19 13.41 -3.16
CA GLU A 219 19.49 12.90 -1.81
C GLU A 219 19.71 11.39 -1.79
N LEU A 220 18.94 10.62 -2.57
CA LEU A 220 19.12 9.17 -2.68
C LEU A 220 20.44 8.81 -3.38
N GLU A 221 20.79 9.51 -4.46
CA GLU A 221 22.08 9.34 -5.14
C GLU A 221 23.26 9.73 -4.21
N ALA A 222 23.12 10.84 -3.46
CA ALA A 222 24.11 11.25 -2.48
C ALA A 222 24.26 10.24 -1.33
N ALA A 223 23.19 9.51 -0.98
CA ALA A 223 23.21 8.44 0.01
C ALA A 223 23.83 7.13 -0.51
N GLY A 224 24.04 6.99 -1.83
CA GLY A 224 24.71 5.83 -2.43
C GLY A 224 23.88 5.02 -3.41
N ALA A 225 22.63 5.40 -3.71
CA ALA A 225 21.80 4.72 -4.69
C ALA A 225 22.44 4.78 -6.08
N GLN A 226 22.70 3.60 -6.66
CA GLN A 226 23.32 3.43 -7.98
C GLN A 226 22.27 3.14 -9.06
N GLY A 227 21.06 2.75 -8.64
CA GLY A 227 19.92 2.48 -9.47
C GLY A 227 18.62 2.63 -8.70
N GLY A 228 17.52 2.57 -9.44
CA GLY A 228 16.21 2.65 -8.86
C GLY A 228 15.09 2.40 -9.85
N VAL A 229 13.87 2.39 -9.33
CA VAL A 229 12.64 2.41 -10.11
C VAL A 229 11.76 3.56 -9.62
N LEU A 230 11.37 4.41 -10.57
CA LEU A 230 10.45 5.50 -10.34
C LEU A 230 9.05 5.08 -10.79
N ILE A 231 8.10 5.12 -9.88
CA ILE A 231 6.72 4.71 -10.15
C ILE A 231 5.87 5.96 -10.33
N GLY A 232 5.15 5.99 -11.45
CA GLY A 232 4.28 7.10 -11.82
C GLY A 232 3.09 7.27 -10.88
N VAL A 233 2.53 8.46 -10.88
CA VAL A 233 1.29 8.79 -10.16
C VAL A 233 0.11 8.09 -10.83
N ALA A 234 -0.67 7.34 -10.06
CA ALA A 234 -1.92 6.77 -10.53
C ALA A 234 -2.93 7.87 -10.86
N ASP A 235 -3.72 7.68 -11.90
CA ASP A 235 -4.78 8.62 -12.24
C ASP A 235 -5.85 8.63 -11.14
N VAL A 236 -5.83 9.69 -10.33
CA VAL A 236 -6.71 9.85 -9.18
C VAL A 236 -8.18 9.95 -9.55
N THR A 237 -8.51 10.24 -10.82
CA THR A 237 -9.88 10.28 -11.32
C THR A 237 -10.43 8.89 -11.65
N GLN A 238 -9.55 7.89 -11.71
CA GLN A 238 -9.90 6.49 -12.01
C GLN A 238 -10.10 5.61 -10.78
N VAL A 239 -9.84 6.13 -9.57
CA VAL A 239 -10.05 5.33 -8.35
C VAL A 239 -11.55 5.11 -8.10
N PRO A 240 -12.00 3.90 -7.70
CA PRO A 240 -13.43 3.60 -7.53
C PRO A 240 -14.08 4.30 -6.32
N HIS A 241 -13.30 5.01 -5.51
CA HIS A 241 -13.80 5.98 -4.52
C HIS A 241 -14.61 7.12 -5.18
N LEU A 242 -14.39 7.36 -6.46
CA LEU A 242 -15.09 8.37 -7.25
C LEU A 242 -16.08 7.67 -8.18
N SER A 243 -17.37 7.94 -7.99
CA SER A 243 -18.44 7.36 -8.82
C SER A 243 -19.02 8.38 -9.78
N PRO A 244 -19.25 8.05 -11.06
CA PRO A 244 -19.93 8.95 -11.98
C PRO A 244 -21.31 9.35 -11.45
N GLY A 245 -21.70 10.62 -11.62
CA GLY A 245 -23.03 11.11 -11.22
C GLY A 245 -24.16 10.32 -11.87
N VAL A 246 -23.97 9.87 -13.13
CA VAL A 246 -24.92 9.01 -13.85
C VAL A 246 -25.17 7.67 -13.15
N ALA A 247 -24.23 7.15 -12.37
CA ALA A 247 -24.42 5.91 -11.62
C ALA A 247 -25.43 6.10 -10.47
N TYR A 248 -25.39 7.22 -9.78
CA TYR A 248 -26.40 7.59 -8.76
C TYR A 248 -27.79 7.78 -9.41
N PHE A 249 -27.84 8.44 -10.56
CA PHE A 249 -29.09 8.59 -11.32
C PHE A 249 -29.68 7.22 -11.69
N GLY A 250 -28.86 6.30 -12.19
CA GLY A 250 -29.25 4.93 -12.48
C GLY A 250 -29.71 4.15 -11.24
N ALA A 251 -29.02 4.29 -10.12
CA ALA A 251 -29.39 3.67 -8.85
C ALA A 251 -30.77 4.15 -8.35
N GLN A 252 -31.07 5.46 -8.46
CA GLN A 252 -32.38 5.99 -8.13
C GLN A 252 -33.49 5.43 -9.04
N GLN A 253 -33.26 5.37 -10.36
CA GLN A 253 -34.21 4.81 -11.31
C GLN A 253 -34.56 3.34 -11.05
N GLN A 254 -33.60 2.59 -10.45
CA GLN A 254 -33.77 1.20 -10.06
C GLN A 254 -34.39 1.04 -8.67
N GLY A 255 -34.64 2.13 -7.94
CA GLY A 255 -35.15 2.10 -6.56
C GLY A 255 -34.12 1.56 -5.57
N ALA A 256 -32.81 1.67 -5.88
CA ALA A 256 -31.73 1.22 -5.01
C ALA A 256 -31.34 2.25 -3.93
N LEU A 257 -31.83 3.49 -4.05
CA LEU A 257 -31.62 4.55 -3.05
C LEU A 257 -32.88 4.75 -2.19
N PRO A 258 -32.74 5.22 -0.93
CA PRO A 258 -33.89 5.59 -0.09
C PRO A 258 -34.77 6.65 -0.78
N GLU A 259 -36.09 6.67 -0.47
CA GLU A 259 -37.03 7.69 -1.01
C GLU A 259 -36.65 9.11 -0.59
N THR A 260 -35.94 9.26 0.52
CA THR A 260 -35.39 10.53 1.04
C THR A 260 -34.11 10.99 0.34
N PHE A 261 -33.52 10.17 -0.56
CA PHE A 261 -32.38 10.54 -1.39
C PHE A 261 -32.85 10.90 -2.79
N GLU A 262 -32.90 12.17 -3.11
CA GLU A 262 -33.20 12.64 -4.45
C GLU A 262 -31.91 12.80 -5.27
N VAL A 263 -31.90 12.31 -6.50
CA VAL A 263 -30.85 12.60 -7.48
C VAL A 263 -31.42 13.56 -8.52
N ASP A 264 -30.87 14.77 -8.56
CA ASP A 264 -31.31 15.83 -9.49
C ASP A 264 -31.10 15.42 -10.95
N GLY A 265 -31.94 15.96 -11.84
CA GLY A 265 -31.84 15.68 -13.26
C GLY A 265 -30.51 16.07 -13.91
N SER A 266 -29.71 16.93 -13.27
CA SER A 266 -28.35 17.25 -13.72
C SER A 266 -27.42 16.04 -13.69
N CYS A 267 -27.71 15.02 -12.86
CA CYS A 267 -26.91 13.77 -12.80
C CYS A 267 -27.30 12.75 -13.90
N ALA A 268 -28.34 13.04 -14.72
CA ALA A 268 -28.73 12.18 -15.84
C ALA A 268 -27.63 12.12 -16.93
N PRO A 269 -27.70 11.13 -17.84
CA PRO A 269 -26.88 11.10 -19.05
C PRO A 269 -27.05 12.35 -19.92
N ALA A 270 -26.05 12.68 -20.72
CA ALA A 270 -26.06 13.85 -21.60
C ALA A 270 -27.23 13.86 -22.61
N GLU A 271 -27.67 12.67 -23.04
CA GLU A 271 -28.85 12.53 -23.94
C GLU A 271 -30.16 13.03 -23.30
N PHE A 272 -30.21 13.06 -21.95
CA PHE A 272 -31.37 13.67 -21.21
C PHE A 272 -31.04 15.06 -20.68
N GLY A 273 -29.94 15.67 -21.14
CA GLY A 273 -29.55 17.04 -20.78
C GLY A 273 -28.80 17.16 -19.46
N GLY A 274 -28.34 16.05 -18.87
CA GLY A 274 -27.52 16.04 -17.66
C GLY A 274 -26.03 16.12 -17.95
N VAL A 275 -25.25 16.22 -16.87
CA VAL A 275 -23.76 16.21 -16.86
C VAL A 275 -23.20 15.03 -16.11
N GLY A 276 -24.01 14.06 -15.68
CA GLY A 276 -23.65 12.98 -14.80
C GLY A 276 -22.55 12.05 -15.33
N GLU A 277 -22.36 11.96 -16.64
CA GLU A 277 -21.25 11.19 -17.27
C GLU A 277 -19.90 11.92 -17.18
N GLN A 278 -19.93 13.24 -16.95
CA GLN A 278 -18.75 14.11 -16.92
C GLN A 278 -18.43 14.61 -15.51
N THR A 279 -19.08 14.06 -14.51
CA THR A 279 -18.91 14.44 -13.10
C THR A 279 -18.60 13.22 -12.25
N LEU A 280 -17.82 13.41 -11.18
CA LEU A 280 -17.52 12.35 -10.22
C LEU A 280 -17.92 12.78 -8.81
N VAL A 281 -18.60 11.88 -8.11
CA VAL A 281 -19.06 12.05 -6.73
C VAL A 281 -18.14 11.24 -5.81
N PRO A 282 -17.42 11.88 -4.87
CA PRO A 282 -16.61 11.17 -3.88
C PRO A 282 -17.45 10.27 -2.98
N PHE A 283 -16.97 9.07 -2.68
CA PHE A 283 -17.65 8.10 -1.82
C PHE A 283 -17.97 8.69 -0.44
N GLY A 284 -17.02 9.40 0.15
CA GLY A 284 -17.23 10.07 1.44
C GLY A 284 -18.41 11.05 1.43
N TYR A 285 -18.65 11.72 0.31
CA TYR A 285 -19.79 12.62 0.14
C TYR A 285 -21.07 11.86 -0.21
N GLY A 286 -21.07 11.09 -1.30
CA GLY A 286 -22.27 10.41 -1.77
C GLY A 286 -22.81 9.35 -0.82
N PHE A 287 -21.95 8.47 -0.32
CA PHE A 287 -22.31 7.40 0.63
C PHE A 287 -22.15 7.82 2.09
N GLY A 288 -21.02 8.45 2.42
CA GLY A 288 -20.70 8.81 3.79
C GLY A 288 -21.59 9.90 4.38
N GLU A 289 -21.98 10.89 3.60
CA GLU A 289 -22.81 12.02 4.06
C GLU A 289 -24.25 11.92 3.54
N LEU A 290 -24.48 11.98 2.22
CA LEU A 290 -25.83 12.05 1.68
C LEU A 290 -26.64 10.77 1.93
N LEU A 291 -26.08 9.59 1.61
CA LEU A 291 -26.81 8.34 1.81
C LEU A 291 -27.05 8.06 3.30
N ALA A 292 -26.08 8.35 4.15
CA ALA A 292 -26.21 8.19 5.60
C ALA A 292 -27.32 9.12 6.17
N ALA A 293 -27.39 10.38 5.74
CA ALA A 293 -28.43 11.31 6.13
C ALA A 293 -29.81 10.86 5.64
N ALA A 294 -29.91 10.39 4.37
CA ALA A 294 -31.15 9.84 3.84
C ALA A 294 -31.63 8.62 4.62
N GLN A 295 -30.74 7.71 5.00
CA GLN A 295 -31.07 6.54 5.85
C GLN A 295 -31.52 6.94 7.27
N ALA A 296 -31.05 8.09 7.77
CA ALA A 296 -31.53 8.67 9.02
C ALA A 296 -32.90 9.37 8.89
N GLY A 297 -33.47 9.44 7.68
CA GLY A 297 -34.78 10.04 7.38
C GLY A 297 -34.72 11.53 7.01
N GLU A 298 -33.53 12.06 6.72
CA GLU A 298 -33.35 13.41 6.21
C GLU A 298 -33.56 13.43 4.68
N GLU A 299 -34.25 14.45 4.17
CA GLU A 299 -34.37 14.66 2.73
C GLU A 299 -33.08 15.32 2.23
N VAL A 300 -32.40 14.67 1.30
CA VAL A 300 -31.16 15.13 0.69
C VAL A 300 -31.27 15.10 -0.84
N THR A 301 -30.53 15.97 -1.50
CA THR A 301 -30.49 16.03 -2.96
C THR A 301 -29.04 16.05 -3.44
N LEU A 302 -28.67 15.14 -4.35
CA LEU A 302 -27.41 15.18 -5.08
C LEU A 302 -27.63 15.98 -6.38
N ASN A 303 -26.91 17.09 -6.55
CA ASN A 303 -26.94 17.91 -7.75
C ASN A 303 -25.57 17.93 -8.44
N CYS A 304 -25.46 17.28 -9.60
CA CYS A 304 -24.16 17.13 -10.30
C CYS A 304 -23.69 18.42 -10.99
N ALA A 305 -24.52 19.42 -11.13
CA ALA A 305 -24.17 20.68 -11.81
C ALA A 305 -23.79 21.82 -10.83
N GLU A 306 -24.34 21.80 -9.61
CA GLU A 306 -24.23 22.93 -8.68
C GLU A 306 -23.54 22.57 -7.37
N ASP A 307 -23.42 21.28 -7.06
CA ASP A 307 -22.82 20.82 -5.82
C ASP A 307 -21.30 20.97 -5.85
N GLN A 308 -20.78 21.78 -4.94
CA GLN A 308 -19.34 22.09 -4.86
C GLN A 308 -18.47 20.91 -4.42
N ARG A 309 -19.08 19.79 -4.01
CA ARG A 309 -18.41 18.56 -3.62
C ARG A 309 -18.47 17.47 -4.69
N VAL A 310 -19.08 17.80 -5.82
CA VAL A 310 -19.08 16.95 -7.02
C VAL A 310 -18.06 17.51 -8.00
N LEU A 311 -17.09 16.69 -8.39
CA LEU A 311 -16.07 17.08 -9.34
C LEU A 311 -16.70 17.33 -10.72
N SER A 312 -16.55 18.53 -11.23
CA SER A 312 -16.97 18.95 -12.55
C SER A 312 -16.03 18.46 -13.65
N ALA A 313 -16.47 18.49 -14.90
CA ALA A 313 -15.63 18.17 -16.06
C ALA A 313 -14.34 19.01 -16.12
N GLU A 314 -14.40 20.28 -15.73
CA GLU A 314 -13.25 21.18 -15.71
C GLU A 314 -12.24 20.77 -14.64
N GLU A 315 -12.69 20.43 -13.43
CA GLU A 315 -11.86 19.95 -12.34
C GLU A 315 -11.23 18.59 -12.66
N LEU A 316 -11.95 17.68 -13.31
CA LEU A 316 -11.40 16.40 -13.77
C LEU A 316 -10.29 16.59 -14.80
N VAL A 317 -10.45 17.53 -15.74
CA VAL A 317 -9.39 17.90 -16.69
C VAL A 317 -8.19 18.50 -15.98
N ALA A 318 -8.40 19.34 -14.96
CA ALA A 318 -7.31 19.93 -14.18
C ALA A 318 -6.51 18.85 -13.41
N LEU A 319 -7.20 17.92 -12.74
CA LEU A 319 -6.57 16.79 -12.02
C LEU A 319 -5.81 15.88 -12.99
N GLY A 320 -6.40 15.46 -14.10
CA GLY A 320 -5.75 14.63 -15.11
C GLY A 320 -4.52 15.30 -15.73
N THR A 321 -4.58 16.64 -15.94
CA THR A 321 -3.45 17.43 -16.45
C THR A 321 -2.30 17.47 -15.43
N ALA A 322 -2.60 17.62 -14.16
CA ALA A 322 -1.59 17.58 -13.09
C ALA A 322 -0.90 16.20 -13.03
N VAL A 323 -1.67 15.10 -13.03
CA VAL A 323 -1.16 13.73 -13.06
C VAL A 323 -0.28 13.48 -14.28
N ALA A 324 -0.74 13.88 -15.47
CA ALA A 324 0.05 13.73 -16.70
C ALA A 324 1.38 14.50 -16.63
N SER A 325 1.35 15.72 -16.06
CA SER A 325 2.56 16.53 -15.89
C SER A 325 3.54 15.90 -14.90
N TYR A 326 3.05 15.38 -13.77
CA TYR A 326 3.89 14.68 -12.80
C TYR A 326 4.53 13.42 -13.43
N ASN A 327 3.76 12.63 -14.16
CA ASN A 327 4.25 11.43 -14.81
C ASN A 327 5.30 11.73 -15.89
N ALA A 328 5.15 12.82 -16.63
CA ALA A 328 6.15 13.27 -17.58
C ALA A 328 7.48 13.64 -16.85
N ILE A 329 7.39 14.35 -15.73
CA ILE A 329 8.54 14.71 -14.90
C ILE A 329 9.22 13.45 -14.33
N ILE A 330 8.46 12.49 -13.78
CA ILE A 330 8.99 11.26 -13.21
C ILE A 330 9.73 10.44 -14.30
N ALA A 331 9.12 10.30 -15.48
CA ALA A 331 9.72 9.58 -16.59
C ALA A 331 11.01 10.26 -17.10
N GLU A 332 11.03 11.60 -17.16
CA GLU A 332 12.23 12.38 -17.53
C GLU A 332 13.37 12.16 -16.52
N GLU A 333 13.06 12.20 -15.22
CA GLU A 333 14.04 11.99 -14.14
C GLU A 333 14.58 10.55 -14.14
N ALA A 334 13.72 9.54 -14.40
CA ALA A 334 14.14 8.16 -14.56
C ALA A 334 15.11 8.01 -15.73
N ASN A 335 14.74 8.53 -16.90
CA ASN A 335 15.58 8.48 -18.11
C ASN A 335 16.92 9.21 -17.91
N ALA A 336 16.93 10.37 -17.25
CA ALA A 336 18.14 11.15 -17.03
C ALA A 336 19.16 10.42 -16.13
N ARG A 337 18.70 9.56 -15.21
CA ARG A 337 19.53 8.77 -14.30
C ARG A 337 19.80 7.34 -14.80
N GLY A 338 19.16 6.92 -15.89
CA GLY A 338 19.18 5.51 -16.33
C GLY A 338 18.45 4.58 -15.36
N TRP A 339 17.46 5.08 -14.61
CA TRP A 339 16.65 4.31 -13.70
C TRP A 339 15.41 3.76 -14.40
N ALA A 340 14.86 2.67 -13.88
CA ALA A 340 13.62 2.11 -14.39
C ALA A 340 12.43 3.07 -14.15
N PHE A 341 11.44 3.01 -15.04
CA PHE A 341 10.17 3.74 -14.89
C PHE A 341 9.01 2.77 -15.11
N TYR A 342 8.03 2.84 -14.23
CA TYR A 342 6.77 2.12 -14.35
C TYR A 342 5.59 3.09 -14.21
N SER A 343 4.59 3.00 -15.09
CA SER A 343 3.33 3.73 -14.96
C SER A 343 2.21 2.74 -14.64
N PRO A 344 1.47 2.91 -13.54
CA PRO A 344 0.33 2.03 -13.21
C PRO A 344 -0.90 2.28 -14.07
N ASN A 345 -0.98 3.40 -14.79
CA ASN A 345 -2.20 3.84 -15.46
C ASN A 345 -2.66 2.91 -16.59
N PRO A 346 -1.79 2.41 -17.49
CA PRO A 346 -2.22 1.45 -18.51
C PRO A 346 -2.83 0.17 -17.90
N THR A 347 -2.21 -0.36 -16.86
CA THR A 347 -2.70 -1.56 -16.15
C THR A 347 -4.08 -1.29 -15.53
N PHE A 348 -4.30 -0.12 -14.92
CA PHE A 348 -5.61 0.24 -14.37
C PHE A 348 -6.68 0.43 -15.45
N GLU A 349 -6.33 0.97 -16.62
CA GLU A 349 -7.25 1.08 -17.76
C GLU A 349 -7.68 -0.31 -18.26
N GLU A 350 -6.76 -1.27 -18.36
CA GLU A 350 -7.04 -2.66 -18.74
C GLU A 350 -7.95 -3.34 -17.71
N LEU A 351 -7.62 -3.25 -16.42
CA LEU A 351 -8.41 -3.84 -15.34
C LEU A 351 -9.83 -3.28 -15.28
N ARG A 352 -10.01 -1.99 -15.60
CA ARG A 352 -11.32 -1.37 -15.70
C ARG A 352 -12.08 -1.85 -16.93
N ALA A 353 -11.42 -2.00 -18.06
CA ALA A 353 -12.04 -2.53 -19.29
C ALA A 353 -12.48 -4.00 -19.11
N ASP A 354 -11.81 -4.74 -18.23
CA ASP A 354 -12.13 -6.12 -17.86
C ASP A 354 -13.11 -6.23 -16.66
N ASP A 355 -13.80 -5.14 -16.30
CA ASP A 355 -14.78 -5.05 -15.21
C ASP A 355 -14.23 -5.41 -13.80
N GLN A 356 -12.89 -5.40 -13.60
CA GLN A 356 -12.29 -5.69 -12.31
C GLN A 356 -12.26 -4.46 -11.37
N ILE A 357 -12.48 -3.26 -11.90
CA ILE A 357 -12.61 -2.01 -11.15
C ILE A 357 -14.00 -1.46 -11.42
N PRO A 358 -14.95 -1.54 -10.47
CA PRO A 358 -16.31 -1.07 -10.69
C PRO A 358 -16.38 0.47 -10.75
N PHE A 359 -17.34 0.99 -11.50
CA PHE A 359 -17.65 2.44 -11.55
C PHE A 359 -18.53 2.91 -10.38
N PHE A 360 -19.16 1.97 -9.68
CA PHE A 360 -20.05 2.25 -8.57
C PHE A 360 -19.89 1.16 -7.50
N PRO A 361 -19.92 1.50 -6.21
CA PRO A 361 -19.73 0.53 -5.13
C PRO A 361 -20.78 -0.60 -5.16
N ASP A 362 -20.35 -1.85 -5.09
CA ASP A 362 -21.24 -3.00 -4.97
C ASP A 362 -21.69 -3.20 -3.52
N VAL A 363 -22.74 -2.50 -3.13
CA VAL A 363 -23.29 -2.57 -1.77
C VAL A 363 -23.88 -3.93 -1.41
N GLN A 364 -24.07 -4.83 -2.39
CA GLN A 364 -24.52 -6.20 -2.16
C GLN A 364 -23.37 -7.14 -1.79
N ASN A 365 -22.12 -6.72 -2.12
CA ASN A 365 -20.90 -7.40 -1.72
C ASN A 365 -19.98 -6.47 -0.90
N PRO A 366 -20.33 -6.15 0.34
CA PRO A 366 -19.57 -5.17 1.14
C PRO A 366 -18.14 -5.62 1.49
N ALA A 367 -17.79 -6.88 1.27
CA ALA A 367 -16.42 -7.40 1.45
C ALA A 367 -15.50 -7.06 0.26
N GLU A 368 -16.07 -6.79 -0.92
CA GLU A 368 -15.37 -6.38 -2.14
C GLU A 368 -16.09 -5.19 -2.78
N LEU A 369 -16.44 -4.21 -1.97
CA LEU A 369 -17.25 -3.06 -2.36
C LEU A 369 -16.74 -2.33 -3.61
N PHE A 370 -15.42 -2.31 -3.79
CA PHE A 370 -14.71 -1.66 -4.90
C PHE A 370 -14.00 -2.66 -5.82
N GLY A 371 -14.48 -3.92 -5.86
CA GLY A 371 -13.90 -4.99 -6.66
C GLY A 371 -12.62 -5.58 -6.05
N PRO A 372 -11.97 -6.53 -6.75
CA PRO A 372 -10.82 -7.26 -6.21
C PRO A 372 -9.52 -6.43 -6.19
N ILE A 373 -9.43 -5.36 -6.99
CA ILE A 373 -8.20 -4.58 -7.19
C ILE A 373 -8.04 -3.49 -6.13
N PHE A 374 -9.12 -2.90 -5.66
CA PHE A 374 -9.07 -1.88 -4.62
C PHE A 374 -9.55 -2.42 -3.28
N SER A 375 -8.93 -1.95 -2.21
CA SER A 375 -9.34 -2.25 -0.85
C SER A 375 -10.65 -1.51 -0.47
N LEU A 376 -11.20 -1.78 0.72
CA LEU A 376 -12.52 -1.27 1.12
C LEU A 376 -12.65 0.25 1.20
N ASP A 377 -11.57 1.01 1.06
CA ASP A 377 -11.63 2.47 0.98
C ASP A 377 -11.75 3.01 -0.45
N GLY A 378 -11.63 2.14 -1.47
CA GLY A 378 -11.74 2.49 -2.87
C GLY A 378 -10.63 3.41 -3.41
N VAL A 379 -9.55 3.58 -2.65
CA VAL A 379 -8.39 4.41 -2.99
C VAL A 379 -7.11 3.59 -3.04
N HIS A 380 -6.91 2.73 -2.03
CA HIS A 380 -5.68 1.95 -1.90
C HIS A 380 -5.79 0.60 -2.59
N PRO A 381 -4.71 0.10 -3.18
CA PRO A 381 -4.67 -1.24 -3.75
C PRO A 381 -5.01 -2.32 -2.71
N SER A 382 -5.67 -3.39 -3.13
CA SER A 382 -5.79 -4.62 -2.35
C SER A 382 -4.47 -5.39 -2.31
N SER A 383 -4.36 -6.44 -1.48
CA SER A 383 -3.20 -7.34 -1.49
C SER A 383 -2.95 -7.94 -2.88
N ALA A 384 -4.02 -8.34 -3.61
CA ALA A 384 -3.89 -8.84 -4.98
C ALA A 384 -3.34 -7.79 -5.96
N ALA A 385 -3.74 -6.54 -5.82
CA ALA A 385 -3.19 -5.46 -6.63
C ALA A 385 -1.74 -5.13 -6.27
N HIS A 386 -1.34 -5.30 -5.02
CA HIS A 386 0.06 -5.17 -4.63
C HIS A 386 0.95 -6.26 -5.27
N GLU A 387 0.47 -7.51 -5.37
CA GLU A 387 1.16 -8.57 -6.09
C GLU A 387 1.33 -8.22 -7.58
N LEU A 388 0.26 -7.74 -8.22
CA LEU A 388 0.30 -7.30 -9.61
C LEU A 388 1.32 -6.16 -9.82
N VAL A 389 1.26 -5.12 -8.98
CA VAL A 389 2.19 -3.99 -9.05
C VAL A 389 3.63 -4.45 -8.84
N ALA A 390 3.89 -5.39 -7.91
CA ALA A 390 5.23 -5.91 -7.69
C ALA A 390 5.78 -6.61 -8.94
N ALA A 391 4.95 -7.41 -9.62
CA ALA A 391 5.33 -8.10 -10.86
C ALA A 391 5.64 -7.10 -11.98
N GLU A 392 4.78 -6.12 -12.23
CA GLU A 392 4.96 -5.10 -13.27
C GLU A 392 6.20 -4.22 -13.01
N VAL A 393 6.43 -3.85 -11.74
CA VAL A 393 7.63 -3.10 -11.35
C VAL A 393 8.88 -3.94 -11.53
N ALA A 394 8.84 -5.25 -11.23
CA ALA A 394 9.93 -6.18 -11.47
C ALA A 394 10.26 -6.29 -12.98
N GLU A 395 9.26 -6.37 -13.85
CA GLU A 395 9.45 -6.37 -15.32
C GLU A 395 10.13 -5.07 -15.79
N ALA A 396 9.73 -3.92 -15.26
CA ALA A 396 10.35 -2.64 -15.61
C ALA A 396 11.83 -2.58 -15.16
N ILE A 397 12.15 -3.15 -14.00
CA ILE A 397 13.52 -3.27 -13.50
C ILE A 397 14.32 -4.22 -14.41
N ASP A 398 13.79 -5.40 -14.72
CA ASP A 398 14.43 -6.39 -15.58
C ASP A 398 14.73 -5.83 -16.97
N ALA A 399 13.79 -5.09 -17.55
CA ALA A 399 13.96 -4.43 -18.84
C ALA A 399 15.08 -3.37 -18.81
N THR A 400 15.28 -2.69 -17.69
CA THR A 400 16.26 -1.60 -17.56
C THR A 400 17.66 -2.13 -17.23
N TYR A 401 17.76 -3.08 -16.29
CA TYR A 401 19.03 -3.54 -15.73
C TYR A 401 19.47 -4.90 -16.27
N GLY A 402 18.62 -5.60 -17.01
CA GLY A 402 18.93 -6.93 -17.56
C GLY A 402 18.93 -8.03 -16.49
N THR A 403 18.18 -7.84 -15.43
CA THR A 403 17.99 -8.79 -14.34
C THR A 403 16.87 -9.80 -14.64
N SER A 404 16.50 -10.63 -13.69
CA SER A 404 15.40 -11.61 -13.79
C SER A 404 14.73 -11.74 -12.44
N LEU A 405 13.93 -10.72 -12.08
CA LEU A 405 13.19 -10.63 -10.83
C LEU A 405 11.74 -11.08 -10.98
N ALA A 406 11.16 -10.82 -12.16
CA ALA A 406 9.78 -11.20 -12.45
C ALA A 406 9.61 -12.72 -12.40
N PRO A 407 8.53 -13.21 -11.78
CA PRO A 407 8.26 -14.63 -11.61
C PRO A 407 7.99 -15.36 -12.94
#